data_348d34efefc70853db99508011a325e7
#
_entry.id   348d34efefc70853db99508011a325e7
#
_cell.length_a   1.000
_cell.length_b   1.000
_cell.length_c   1.000
_cell.angle_alpha   90.00
_cell.angle_beta   90.00
_cell.angle_gamma   90.00
#
_symmetry.space_group_name_H-M   'P 1'
#
loop_
_entity.id
_entity.type
_entity.pdbx_description
1 polymer ?
#
loop_
_entity_poly.entity_id
_entity_poly.type
_entity_poly.pdbx_seq_one_letter_code
_entity_poly.pdbx_strand_id
1 'polypeptide(L)'
;MARSLVIVGAGPAGMSAAIAAQARGARVTVVDEAARPGGQIYRQAHPALKGGDFAEASERARKERLIGAFERVLERIDYRTETSAFALFKTGELHIASGSRTEVLRADAIILTTGVREIAVPFPGWTTPGVMYAGGAQALLKSQSVLAGRRIVVCGTGPLPIVVAAQILRAGGSVAALAMLNSLKVGGWQLPALWSGRELVREGLRYLATVIRARVPRLTSYVPVRVNGREQVESVVLARVDRRGVVIPRTEREVACDVVAVNYGFTANNELAAMAGIAMHHDPPRGGWLPVVDEFGHTSVAGIFAAGDAAGLRGALVAEAEGQAVGAAAAADSKEIARPDFRAGLAVALAARERLSAFQSAMQQLLLVPSGLWHLPTDETIICRCENVTLAALRDALTAGYLAPNTIKRVTRAGMGWCGGRTCLQAVSALAELHGAPSAAMMTPRPLARPIPLASLANRAAAGRS
;
A
#
# COMPACT_ATOMS: atom_id res chain seq x y z
N MET A 1 0.31 -34.49 -12.04
CA MET A 1 1.33 -34.03 -11.07
C MET A 1 0.76 -32.85 -10.29
N ALA A 2 1.12 -32.68 -9.00
CA ALA A 2 0.69 -31.51 -8.22
C ALA A 2 1.25 -30.22 -8.85
N ARG A 3 0.40 -29.21 -9.09
CA ARG A 3 0.83 -27.91 -9.61
C ARG A 3 1.77 -27.21 -8.64
N SER A 4 2.79 -26.54 -9.16
CA SER A 4 3.72 -25.70 -8.41
C SER A 4 3.25 -24.25 -8.46
N LEU A 5 3.17 -23.57 -7.31
CA LEU A 5 2.73 -22.20 -7.20
C LEU A 5 3.76 -21.36 -6.42
N VAL A 6 4.01 -20.14 -6.89
CA VAL A 6 4.74 -19.13 -6.14
C VAL A 6 3.81 -17.97 -5.82
N ILE A 7 3.74 -17.58 -4.55
CA ILE A 7 2.93 -16.46 -4.06
C ILE A 7 3.86 -15.37 -3.56
N VAL A 8 3.69 -14.14 -4.08
CA VAL A 8 4.52 -12.99 -3.71
C VAL A 8 3.78 -12.10 -2.73
N GLY A 9 4.15 -12.17 -1.46
CA GLY A 9 3.56 -11.46 -0.33
C GLY A 9 2.75 -12.36 0.59
N ALA A 10 3.05 -12.34 1.89
CA ALA A 10 2.32 -13.03 2.95
C ALA A 10 1.37 -12.10 3.73
N GLY A 11 0.73 -11.15 3.02
CA GLY A 11 -0.40 -10.39 3.54
C GLY A 11 -1.69 -11.23 3.56
N PRO A 12 -2.85 -10.62 3.92
CA PRO A 12 -4.11 -11.36 3.99
C PRO A 12 -4.46 -12.13 2.71
N ALA A 13 -4.25 -11.54 1.53
CA ALA A 13 -4.49 -12.21 0.26
C ALA A 13 -3.53 -13.40 0.04
N GLY A 14 -2.22 -13.20 0.29
CA GLY A 14 -1.22 -14.24 0.07
C GLY A 14 -1.35 -15.41 1.04
N MET A 15 -1.61 -15.16 2.32
CA MET A 15 -1.88 -16.21 3.29
C MET A 15 -3.12 -17.04 2.91
N SER A 16 -4.22 -16.38 2.54
CA SER A 16 -5.45 -17.05 2.12
C SER A 16 -5.26 -17.85 0.83
N ALA A 17 -4.47 -17.30 -0.13
CA ALA A 17 -4.13 -18.00 -1.36
C ALA A 17 -3.29 -19.26 -1.09
N ALA A 18 -2.30 -19.17 -0.20
CA ALA A 18 -1.46 -20.30 0.18
C ALA A 18 -2.27 -21.43 0.84
N ILE A 19 -3.15 -21.07 1.78
CA ILE A 19 -4.04 -22.03 2.45
C ILE A 19 -4.95 -22.72 1.43
N ALA A 20 -5.59 -21.96 0.55
CA ALA A 20 -6.52 -22.49 -0.44
C ALA A 20 -5.82 -23.39 -1.49
N ALA A 21 -4.63 -22.99 -1.94
CA ALA A 21 -3.85 -23.76 -2.91
C ALA A 21 -3.31 -25.05 -2.29
N GLN A 22 -2.79 -24.99 -1.05
CA GLN A 22 -2.30 -26.16 -0.33
C GLN A 22 -3.42 -27.16 -0.05
N ALA A 23 -4.62 -26.70 0.30
CA ALA A 23 -5.79 -27.56 0.51
C ALA A 23 -6.20 -28.34 -0.76
N ARG A 24 -5.77 -27.88 -1.96
CA ARG A 24 -5.96 -28.58 -3.24
C ARG A 24 -4.74 -29.42 -3.65
N GLY A 25 -3.78 -29.61 -2.76
CA GLY A 25 -2.61 -30.44 -3.00
C GLY A 25 -1.52 -29.77 -3.86
N ALA A 26 -1.56 -28.45 -4.09
CA ALA A 26 -0.52 -27.75 -4.79
C ALA A 26 0.77 -27.66 -3.95
N ARG A 27 1.93 -27.65 -4.63
CA ARG A 27 3.23 -27.31 -4.02
C ARG A 27 3.36 -25.81 -3.99
N VAL A 28 3.32 -25.22 -2.80
CA VAL A 28 3.27 -23.76 -2.62
C VAL A 28 4.58 -23.25 -2.06
N THR A 29 5.17 -22.25 -2.72
CA THR A 29 6.23 -21.39 -2.20
C THR A 29 5.65 -20.00 -1.95
N VAL A 30 5.83 -19.45 -0.75
CA VAL A 30 5.44 -18.07 -0.41
C VAL A 30 6.70 -17.26 -0.16
N VAL A 31 6.82 -16.11 -0.83
CA VAL A 31 7.96 -15.17 -0.70
C VAL A 31 7.47 -13.89 -0.05
N ASP A 32 8.08 -13.44 1.04
CA ASP A 32 7.74 -12.19 1.71
C ASP A 32 8.98 -11.42 2.20
N GLU A 33 8.96 -10.09 2.06
CA GLU A 33 10.03 -9.19 2.52
C GLU A 33 10.09 -9.10 4.05
N ALA A 34 9.00 -9.42 4.75
CA ALA A 34 8.94 -9.37 6.21
C ALA A 34 9.41 -10.67 6.85
N ALA A 35 9.91 -10.58 8.10
CA ALA A 35 10.31 -11.73 8.90
C ALA A 35 9.10 -12.56 9.39
N ARG A 36 7.89 -12.01 9.37
CA ARG A 36 6.65 -12.65 9.83
C ARG A 36 5.49 -12.36 8.90
N PRO A 37 4.52 -13.30 8.76
CA PRO A 37 3.33 -13.10 7.92
C PRO A 37 2.40 -12.04 8.51
N GLY A 38 1.46 -11.55 7.71
CA GLY A 38 0.43 -10.59 8.12
C GLY A 38 0.39 -9.32 7.27
N GLY A 39 1.42 -9.06 6.46
CA GLY A 39 1.53 -7.87 5.62
C GLY A 39 1.52 -6.58 6.46
N GLN A 40 0.94 -5.50 5.93
CA GLN A 40 0.93 -4.20 6.61
C GLN A 40 -0.13 -4.14 7.72
N ILE A 41 -1.33 -4.70 7.49
CA ILE A 41 -2.44 -4.56 8.42
C ILE A 41 -2.30 -5.47 9.65
N TYR A 42 -1.94 -6.74 9.43
CA TYR A 42 -1.74 -7.72 10.51
C TYR A 42 -0.27 -7.85 10.91
N ARG A 43 0.50 -6.76 10.73
CA ARG A 43 1.92 -6.73 11.07
C ARG A 43 2.14 -7.19 12.51
N GLN A 44 3.10 -8.08 12.68
CA GLN A 44 3.49 -8.63 13.96
C GLN A 44 4.75 -7.96 14.48
N ALA A 45 4.96 -8.02 15.80
CA ALA A 45 6.21 -7.62 16.40
C ALA A 45 7.35 -8.52 15.90
N HIS A 46 8.55 -7.96 15.81
CA HIS A 46 9.74 -8.74 15.52
C HIS A 46 9.91 -9.84 16.58
N PRO A 47 10.36 -11.08 16.23
CA PRO A 47 10.48 -12.18 17.18
C PRO A 47 11.32 -11.86 18.43
N ALA A 48 12.33 -11.00 18.27
CA ALA A 48 13.21 -10.56 19.36
C ALA A 48 12.60 -9.48 20.27
N LEU A 49 11.41 -8.94 19.96
CA LEU A 49 10.81 -7.83 20.67
C LEU A 49 9.49 -8.24 21.34
N LYS A 50 9.29 -7.79 22.58
CA LYS A 50 8.00 -7.88 23.25
C LYS A 50 7.12 -6.74 22.70
N GLY A 51 6.31 -7.02 21.67
CA GLY A 51 5.39 -6.06 21.08
C GLY A 51 4.07 -5.99 21.83
N GLY A 52 3.44 -4.79 21.84
CA GLY A 52 2.04 -4.63 22.22
C GLY A 52 1.12 -4.75 21.01
N ASP A 53 -0.05 -5.31 21.18
CA ASP A 53 -1.11 -5.26 20.17
C ASP A 53 -2.10 -4.13 20.51
N PHE A 54 -2.02 -3.03 19.77
CA PHE A 54 -2.81 -1.82 19.98
C PHE A 54 -4.08 -1.79 19.11
N ALA A 55 -4.37 -2.89 18.42
CA ALA A 55 -5.54 -3.03 17.56
C ALA A 55 -6.85 -3.19 18.37
N GLU A 56 -7.98 -2.97 17.71
CA GLU A 56 -9.29 -3.33 18.25
C GLU A 56 -9.41 -4.85 18.41
N ALA A 57 -10.22 -5.29 19.38
CA ALA A 57 -10.43 -6.71 19.65
C ALA A 57 -10.92 -7.48 18.41
N SER A 58 -11.80 -6.88 17.60
CA SER A 58 -12.28 -7.47 16.34
C SER A 58 -11.18 -7.61 15.28
N GLU A 59 -10.31 -6.61 15.15
CA GLU A 59 -9.14 -6.67 14.24
C GLU A 59 -8.17 -7.75 14.72
N ARG A 60 -7.90 -7.80 16.01
CA ARG A 60 -7.02 -8.80 16.64
C ARG A 60 -7.53 -10.21 16.42
N ALA A 61 -8.81 -10.48 16.65
CA ALA A 61 -9.41 -11.78 16.44
C ALA A 61 -9.31 -12.25 14.97
N ARG A 62 -9.50 -11.32 14.00
CA ARG A 62 -9.31 -11.64 12.58
C ARG A 62 -7.86 -11.96 12.26
N LYS A 63 -6.92 -11.17 12.77
CA LYS A 63 -5.48 -11.39 12.66
C LYS A 63 -5.09 -12.77 13.17
N GLU A 64 -5.45 -13.09 14.42
CA GLU A 64 -5.13 -14.36 15.07
C GLU A 64 -5.71 -15.55 14.31
N ARG A 65 -6.96 -15.45 13.86
CA ARG A 65 -7.62 -16.49 13.05
C ARG A 65 -6.86 -16.77 11.76
N LEU A 66 -6.51 -15.74 10.98
CA LEU A 66 -5.86 -15.91 9.68
C LEU A 66 -4.41 -16.37 9.83
N ILE A 67 -3.66 -15.77 10.74
CA ILE A 67 -2.27 -16.16 11.01
C ILE A 67 -2.23 -17.61 11.52
N GLY A 68 -3.06 -17.98 12.50
CA GLY A 68 -3.12 -19.34 12.99
C GLY A 68 -3.56 -20.36 11.93
N ALA A 69 -4.42 -19.94 10.96
CA ALA A 69 -4.74 -20.81 9.82
C ALA A 69 -3.54 -21.00 8.88
N PHE A 70 -2.76 -19.94 8.65
CA PHE A 70 -1.55 -20.00 7.84
C PHE A 70 -0.44 -20.81 8.53
N GLU A 71 -0.25 -20.64 9.83
CA GLU A 71 0.73 -21.40 10.63
C GLU A 71 0.49 -22.92 10.55
N ARG A 72 -0.77 -23.38 10.50
CA ARG A 72 -1.11 -24.80 10.35
C ARG A 72 -0.68 -25.43 9.02
N VAL A 73 -0.40 -24.62 8.02
CA VAL A 73 0.06 -25.11 6.70
C VAL A 73 1.55 -24.91 6.47
N LEU A 74 2.28 -24.25 7.38
CA LEU A 74 3.71 -23.92 7.21
C LEU A 74 4.59 -25.14 6.95
N GLU A 75 4.33 -26.25 7.61
CA GLU A 75 5.10 -27.50 7.41
C GLU A 75 4.89 -28.13 6.01
N ARG A 76 3.89 -27.70 5.28
CA ARG A 76 3.49 -28.22 3.95
C ARG A 76 3.79 -27.27 2.81
N ILE A 77 4.34 -26.08 3.11
CA ILE A 77 4.67 -25.06 2.12
C ILE A 77 6.12 -24.59 2.33
N ASP A 78 6.75 -24.05 1.29
CA ASP A 78 8.03 -23.39 1.37
C ASP A 78 7.80 -21.89 1.64
N TYR A 79 7.90 -21.47 2.92
CA TYR A 79 7.73 -20.06 3.31
C TYR A 79 9.08 -19.38 3.47
N ARG A 80 9.38 -18.45 2.56
CA ARG A 80 10.64 -17.71 2.47
C ARG A 80 10.44 -16.28 2.96
N THR A 81 10.78 -16.06 4.22
CA THR A 81 10.79 -14.74 4.87
C THR A 81 12.02 -13.93 4.45
N GLU A 82 12.01 -12.61 4.71
CA GLU A 82 13.13 -11.69 4.44
C GLU A 82 13.66 -11.84 3.01
N THR A 83 12.75 -12.15 2.08
CA THR A 83 13.06 -12.44 0.68
C THR A 83 12.29 -11.50 -0.23
N SER A 84 13.02 -10.69 -1.00
CA SER A 84 12.45 -9.71 -1.92
C SER A 84 12.30 -10.25 -3.32
N ALA A 85 11.11 -10.18 -3.89
CA ALA A 85 10.88 -10.38 -5.32
C ALA A 85 11.22 -9.08 -6.07
N PHE A 86 12.26 -9.09 -6.91
CA PHE A 86 12.79 -7.88 -7.52
C PHE A 86 12.61 -7.77 -9.04
N ALA A 87 12.29 -8.87 -9.72
CA ALA A 87 11.92 -8.86 -11.14
C ALA A 87 10.99 -10.02 -11.47
N LEU A 88 10.05 -9.77 -12.39
CA LEU A 88 9.18 -10.78 -12.96
C LEU A 88 9.14 -10.58 -14.49
N PHE A 89 9.39 -11.63 -15.24
CA PHE A 89 9.36 -11.61 -16.69
C PHE A 89 8.11 -12.32 -17.23
N LYS A 90 7.73 -11.96 -18.45
CA LYS A 90 6.59 -12.57 -19.16
C LYS A 90 6.73 -14.09 -19.33
N THR A 91 7.95 -14.60 -19.28
CA THR A 91 8.27 -16.04 -19.32
C THR A 91 7.91 -16.79 -18.03
N GLY A 92 7.40 -16.12 -17.00
CA GLY A 92 7.12 -16.71 -15.69
C GLY A 92 8.37 -16.88 -14.81
N GLU A 93 9.45 -16.19 -15.12
CA GLU A 93 10.66 -16.17 -14.29
C GLU A 93 10.53 -15.10 -13.21
N LEU A 94 10.43 -15.52 -11.96
CA LEU A 94 10.44 -14.65 -10.79
C LEU A 94 11.84 -14.64 -10.17
N HIS A 95 12.45 -13.48 -10.14
CA HIS A 95 13.75 -13.28 -9.51
C HIS A 95 13.57 -12.80 -8.07
N ILE A 96 14.20 -13.50 -7.15
CA ILE A 96 14.16 -13.21 -5.71
C ILE A 96 15.57 -12.99 -5.15
N ALA A 97 15.64 -12.22 -4.07
CA ALA A 97 16.86 -11.98 -3.32
C ALA A 97 16.62 -12.17 -1.82
N SER A 98 17.51 -12.90 -1.16
CA SER A 98 17.54 -13.08 0.30
C SER A 98 18.98 -12.93 0.79
N GLY A 99 19.24 -11.93 1.63
CA GLY A 99 20.58 -11.58 2.04
C GLY A 99 21.51 -11.31 0.84
N SER A 100 22.60 -12.06 0.74
CA SER A 100 23.58 -11.95 -0.36
C SER A 100 23.32 -12.91 -1.54
N ARG A 101 22.18 -13.58 -1.58
CA ARG A 101 21.87 -14.60 -2.61
C ARG A 101 20.72 -14.15 -3.50
N THR A 102 20.79 -14.49 -4.77
CA THR A 102 19.67 -14.38 -5.72
C THR A 102 19.34 -15.73 -6.31
N GLU A 103 18.05 -15.94 -6.57
CA GLU A 103 17.53 -17.17 -7.15
C GLU A 103 16.45 -16.82 -8.19
N VAL A 104 16.23 -17.72 -9.15
CA VAL A 104 15.13 -17.64 -10.11
C VAL A 104 14.14 -18.75 -9.80
N LEU A 105 12.93 -18.37 -9.45
CA LEU A 105 11.84 -19.30 -9.29
C LEU A 105 11.03 -19.42 -10.58
N ARG A 106 10.68 -20.65 -10.92
CA ARG A 106 9.75 -21.00 -12.00
C ARG A 106 8.67 -21.90 -11.42
N ALA A 107 7.44 -21.62 -11.75
CA ALA A 107 6.28 -22.39 -11.27
C ALA A 107 5.19 -22.43 -12.35
N ASP A 108 4.23 -23.37 -12.21
CA ASP A 108 3.06 -23.45 -13.09
C ASP A 108 2.14 -22.22 -12.93
N ALA A 109 2.18 -21.57 -11.76
CA ALA A 109 1.48 -20.32 -11.53
C ALA A 109 2.22 -19.41 -10.53
N ILE A 110 2.12 -18.09 -10.76
CA ILE A 110 2.63 -17.03 -9.87
C ILE A 110 1.46 -16.15 -9.46
N ILE A 111 1.27 -15.93 -8.16
CA ILE A 111 0.20 -15.08 -7.62
C ILE A 111 0.84 -13.82 -7.03
N LEU A 112 0.50 -12.65 -7.59
CA LEU A 112 0.94 -11.35 -7.10
C LEU A 112 -0.03 -10.84 -6.02
N THR A 113 0.43 -10.80 -4.77
CA THR A 113 -0.29 -10.26 -3.62
C THR A 113 0.54 -9.18 -2.92
N THR A 114 1.20 -8.34 -3.73
CA THR A 114 2.19 -7.34 -3.34
C THR A 114 1.63 -6.14 -2.57
N GLY A 115 0.29 -6.06 -2.45
CA GLY A 115 -0.41 -5.04 -1.66
C GLY A 115 -0.24 -3.62 -2.19
N VAL A 116 -0.24 -2.65 -1.28
CA VAL A 116 -0.24 -1.21 -1.55
C VAL A 116 0.86 -0.49 -0.78
N ARG A 117 1.13 0.75 -1.18
CA ARG A 117 1.95 1.74 -0.45
C ARG A 117 1.20 3.07 -0.32
N GLU A 118 1.60 3.88 0.64
CA GLU A 118 1.00 5.19 0.87
C GLU A 118 1.38 6.20 -0.23
N ILE A 119 0.47 7.13 -0.51
CA ILE A 119 0.67 8.23 -1.45
C ILE A 119 1.34 9.40 -0.73
N ALA A 120 2.40 9.95 -1.33
CA ALA A 120 3.02 11.20 -0.93
C ALA A 120 2.37 12.39 -1.64
N VAL A 121 1.93 13.38 -0.86
CA VAL A 121 1.65 14.74 -1.36
C VAL A 121 2.74 15.65 -0.83
N PRO A 122 3.68 16.10 -1.65
CA PRO A 122 4.75 17.00 -1.22
C PRO A 122 4.21 18.35 -0.77
N PHE A 123 4.80 18.91 0.28
CA PHE A 123 4.56 20.26 0.77
C PHE A 123 5.88 20.83 1.35
N PRO A 124 6.04 22.13 1.50
CA PRO A 124 7.25 22.74 2.07
C PRO A 124 7.70 22.10 3.38
N GLY A 125 8.92 21.56 3.44
CA GLY A 125 9.48 20.89 4.60
C GLY A 125 9.06 19.42 4.78
N TRP A 126 8.34 18.78 3.86
CA TRP A 126 7.92 17.37 4.00
C TRP A 126 9.07 16.35 4.01
N THR A 127 10.29 16.79 3.66
CA THR A 127 11.49 15.95 3.72
C THR A 127 12.28 16.12 5.01
N THR A 128 11.88 17.05 5.89
CA THR A 128 12.52 17.26 7.20
C THR A 128 12.43 16.01 8.06
N PRO A 129 13.51 15.56 8.74
CA PRO A 129 13.49 14.46 9.68
C PRO A 129 12.37 14.63 10.73
N GLY A 130 11.53 13.61 10.90
CA GLY A 130 10.30 13.68 11.70
C GLY A 130 9.03 13.73 10.85
N VAL A 131 9.10 14.03 9.53
CA VAL A 131 7.97 13.83 8.63
C VAL A 131 8.01 12.41 8.06
N MET A 132 6.94 11.66 8.26
CA MET A 132 6.84 10.28 7.80
C MET A 132 5.41 9.91 7.37
N TYR A 133 5.27 8.76 6.74
CA TYR A 133 3.95 8.20 6.48
C TYR A 133 3.29 7.71 7.77
N ALA A 134 1.97 7.82 7.86
CA ALA A 134 1.20 7.33 9.01
C ALA A 134 1.34 5.81 9.18
N GLY A 135 1.35 5.05 8.08
CA GLY A 135 1.65 3.61 8.09
C GLY A 135 3.09 3.32 8.50
N GLY A 136 4.05 4.22 8.23
CA GLY A 136 5.41 4.11 8.73
C GLY A 136 5.46 4.24 10.26
N ALA A 137 4.79 5.24 10.84
CA ALA A 137 4.66 5.39 12.30
C ALA A 137 3.95 4.16 12.94
N GLN A 138 2.90 3.65 12.28
CA GLN A 138 2.21 2.43 12.70
C GLN A 138 3.14 1.19 12.64
N ALA A 139 3.96 1.08 11.60
CA ALA A 139 4.89 -0.03 11.44
C ALA A 139 5.95 -0.06 12.54
N LEU A 140 6.52 1.09 12.93
CA LEU A 140 7.42 1.22 14.07
C LEU A 140 6.75 0.72 15.35
N LEU A 141 5.51 1.14 15.58
CA LEU A 141 4.76 0.77 16.76
C LEU A 141 4.44 -0.73 16.78
N LYS A 142 3.89 -1.30 15.68
CA LYS A 142 3.46 -2.71 15.61
C LYS A 142 4.64 -3.69 15.57
N SER A 143 5.72 -3.37 14.87
CA SER A 143 6.83 -4.30 14.67
C SER A 143 7.99 -4.15 15.65
N GLN A 144 8.17 -2.96 16.22
CA GLN A 144 9.29 -2.65 17.08
C GLN A 144 8.89 -2.12 18.45
N SER A 145 7.59 -1.87 18.69
CA SER A 145 7.06 -1.25 19.94
C SER A 145 7.66 0.13 20.21
N VAL A 146 8.02 0.86 19.15
CA VAL A 146 8.62 2.18 19.22
C VAL A 146 7.61 3.24 18.80
N LEU A 147 7.42 4.25 19.64
CA LEU A 147 6.69 5.47 19.26
C LEU A 147 7.59 6.33 18.36
N ALA A 148 7.03 6.83 17.26
CA ALA A 148 7.77 7.62 16.27
C ALA A 148 8.28 8.96 16.84
N GLY A 149 7.68 9.45 17.91
CA GLY A 149 8.06 10.69 18.60
C GLY A 149 7.30 10.89 19.89
N ARG A 150 7.53 12.03 20.54
CA ARG A 150 6.91 12.41 21.82
C ARG A 150 5.60 13.16 21.62
N ARG A 151 5.50 13.97 20.57
CA ARG A 151 4.34 14.82 20.28
C ARG A 151 4.01 14.78 18.79
N ILE A 152 3.10 13.92 18.43
CA ILE A 152 2.81 13.54 17.04
C ILE A 152 1.59 14.28 16.51
N VAL A 153 1.71 14.90 15.35
CA VAL A 153 0.55 15.36 14.56
C VAL A 153 0.26 14.32 13.50
N VAL A 154 -1.00 13.86 13.44
CA VAL A 154 -1.44 12.89 12.43
C VAL A 154 -2.33 13.60 11.43
N CYS A 155 -1.99 13.49 10.14
CA CYS A 155 -2.70 14.18 9.05
C CYS A 155 -3.10 13.22 7.95
N GLY A 156 -4.19 13.53 7.25
CA GLY A 156 -4.48 12.84 6.00
C GLY A 156 -5.94 12.60 5.71
N THR A 157 -6.22 11.53 4.96
CA THR A 157 -7.57 11.17 4.51
C THR A 157 -7.91 9.73 4.87
N GLY A 158 -9.21 9.43 4.92
CA GLY A 158 -9.70 8.08 5.22
C GLY A 158 -9.53 7.61 6.65
N PRO A 159 -9.67 6.32 6.93
CA PRO A 159 -9.68 5.79 8.28
C PRO A 159 -8.29 5.64 8.92
N LEU A 160 -7.22 5.46 8.14
CA LEU A 160 -5.89 5.14 8.68
C LEU A 160 -5.37 6.19 9.66
N PRO A 161 -5.45 7.51 9.41
CA PRO A 161 -5.01 8.51 10.39
C PRO A 161 -5.71 8.37 11.75
N ILE A 162 -7.00 8.04 11.77
CA ILE A 162 -7.76 7.83 13.01
C ILE A 162 -7.26 6.58 13.74
N VAL A 163 -7.04 5.49 13.01
CA VAL A 163 -6.51 4.23 13.56
C VAL A 163 -5.11 4.45 14.16
N VAL A 164 -4.22 5.12 13.42
CA VAL A 164 -2.86 5.40 13.87
C VAL A 164 -2.85 6.29 15.09
N ALA A 165 -3.62 7.37 15.10
CA ALA A 165 -3.76 8.25 16.27
C ALA A 165 -4.25 7.47 17.50
N ALA A 166 -5.27 6.63 17.37
CA ALA A 166 -5.78 5.82 18.46
C ALA A 166 -4.76 4.78 18.96
N GLN A 167 -4.00 4.15 18.06
CA GLN A 167 -2.98 3.18 18.45
C GLN A 167 -1.78 3.84 19.15
N ILE A 168 -1.37 5.03 18.71
CA ILE A 168 -0.36 5.84 19.42
C ILE A 168 -0.82 6.15 20.84
N LEU A 169 -2.07 6.59 21.01
CA LEU A 169 -2.66 6.90 22.33
C LEU A 169 -2.72 5.65 23.24
N ARG A 170 -3.11 4.49 22.69
CA ARG A 170 -3.14 3.22 23.43
C ARG A 170 -1.75 2.73 23.85
N ALA A 171 -0.75 3.12 23.08
CA ALA A 171 0.66 2.83 23.39
C ALA A 171 1.26 3.81 24.43
N GLY A 172 0.44 4.74 24.98
CA GLY A 172 0.91 5.77 25.90
C GLY A 172 1.58 6.97 25.23
N GLY A 173 1.50 7.08 23.89
CA GLY A 173 2.03 8.23 23.16
C GLY A 173 1.09 9.43 23.17
N SER A 174 1.57 10.60 22.72
CA SER A 174 0.82 11.85 22.64
C SER A 174 0.54 12.25 21.19
N VAL A 175 -0.75 12.55 20.91
CA VAL A 175 -1.20 13.08 19.62
C VAL A 175 -1.57 14.55 19.82
N ALA A 176 -0.75 15.45 19.24
CA ALA A 176 -0.94 16.90 19.37
C ALA A 176 -2.14 17.42 18.58
N ALA A 177 -2.42 16.84 17.42
CA ALA A 177 -3.61 17.10 16.62
C ALA A 177 -3.87 15.95 15.64
N LEU A 178 -5.14 15.78 15.27
CA LEU A 178 -5.59 14.93 14.16
C LEU A 178 -6.21 15.85 13.09
N ALA A 179 -5.50 16.06 11.97
CA ALA A 179 -5.94 16.88 10.87
C ALA A 179 -6.45 16.01 9.72
N MET A 180 -7.74 16.06 9.46
CA MET A 180 -8.41 15.27 8.44
C MET A 180 -8.74 16.13 7.22
N LEU A 181 -8.30 15.70 6.05
CA LEU A 181 -8.61 16.35 4.76
C LEU A 181 -10.13 16.37 4.52
N ASN A 182 -10.76 15.22 4.70
CA ASN A 182 -12.19 15.06 4.44
C ASN A 182 -12.98 14.99 5.74
N SER A 183 -14.17 15.62 5.75
CA SER A 183 -15.16 15.33 6.77
C SER A 183 -15.74 13.93 6.52
N LEU A 184 -15.87 13.13 7.57
CA LEU A 184 -16.58 11.84 7.51
C LEU A 184 -18.10 12.03 7.39
N LYS A 185 -18.56 13.05 6.66
CA LYS A 185 -19.99 13.26 6.41
C LYS A 185 -20.46 12.24 5.39
N VAL A 186 -21.26 11.31 5.84
CA VAL A 186 -21.90 10.27 5.04
C VAL A 186 -23.21 10.82 4.50
N GLY A 187 -23.40 10.75 3.19
CA GLY A 187 -24.68 11.03 2.56
C GLY A 187 -25.67 9.87 2.74
N GLY A 188 -26.97 10.14 2.75
CA GLY A 188 -27.99 9.10 2.93
C GLY A 188 -27.90 7.95 1.90
N TRP A 189 -27.44 8.22 0.69
CA TRP A 189 -27.24 7.22 -0.37
C TRP A 189 -26.13 6.20 -0.05
N GLN A 190 -25.23 6.48 0.90
CA GLN A 190 -24.16 5.58 1.32
C GLN A 190 -24.61 4.62 2.44
N LEU A 191 -25.78 4.80 3.03
CA LEU A 191 -26.27 3.99 4.16
C LEU A 191 -26.31 2.49 3.87
N PRO A 192 -26.79 2.00 2.68
CA PRO A 192 -26.76 0.57 2.38
C PRO A 192 -25.34 0.00 2.33
N ALA A 193 -24.39 0.77 1.75
CA ALA A 193 -22.99 0.38 1.68
C ALA A 193 -22.35 0.32 3.08
N LEU A 194 -22.65 1.28 3.95
CA LEU A 194 -22.19 1.28 5.35
C LEU A 194 -22.76 0.09 6.14
N TRP A 195 -23.99 -0.29 5.86
CA TRP A 195 -24.61 -1.45 6.50
C TRP A 195 -23.89 -2.75 6.13
N SER A 196 -23.44 -2.89 4.86
CA SER A 196 -22.67 -4.06 4.40
C SER A 196 -21.32 -4.19 5.12
N GLY A 197 -20.72 -3.06 5.54
CA GLY A 197 -19.48 -2.98 6.32
C GLY A 197 -19.65 -2.61 7.79
N ARG A 198 -20.84 -2.82 8.38
CA ARG A 198 -21.18 -2.36 9.76
C ARG A 198 -20.16 -2.73 10.84
N GLU A 199 -19.46 -3.86 10.68
CA GLU A 199 -18.43 -4.26 11.64
C GLU A 199 -17.20 -3.35 11.55
N LEU A 200 -16.77 -3.01 10.33
CA LEU A 200 -15.68 -2.06 10.11
C LEU A 200 -16.06 -0.63 10.54
N VAL A 201 -17.31 -0.24 10.32
CA VAL A 201 -17.84 1.03 10.82
C VAL A 201 -17.78 1.08 12.35
N ARG A 202 -18.25 0.05 13.04
CA ARG A 202 -18.18 -0.03 14.52
C ARG A 202 -16.75 0.02 15.02
N GLU A 203 -15.84 -0.66 14.34
CA GLU A 203 -14.41 -0.65 14.66
C GLU A 203 -13.82 0.76 14.50
N GLY A 204 -14.09 1.43 13.38
CA GLY A 204 -13.68 2.81 13.14
C GLY A 204 -14.23 3.78 14.21
N LEU A 205 -15.49 3.60 14.63
CA LEU A 205 -16.10 4.40 15.70
C LEU A 205 -15.42 4.17 17.06
N ARG A 206 -14.96 2.97 17.38
CA ARG A 206 -14.20 2.68 18.61
C ARG A 206 -12.83 3.36 18.59
N TYR A 207 -12.13 3.34 17.46
CA TYR A 207 -10.88 4.09 17.29
C TYR A 207 -11.11 5.59 17.44
N LEU A 208 -12.16 6.14 16.81
CA LEU A 208 -12.52 7.54 16.94
C LEU A 208 -12.88 7.89 18.39
N ALA A 209 -13.60 7.04 19.10
CA ALA A 209 -13.93 7.22 20.51
C ALA A 209 -12.66 7.30 21.39
N THR A 210 -11.61 6.54 21.09
CA THR A 210 -10.30 6.64 21.77
C THR A 210 -9.72 8.03 21.61
N VAL A 211 -9.71 8.56 20.38
CA VAL A 211 -9.19 9.91 20.06
C VAL A 211 -10.01 11.00 20.78
N ILE A 212 -11.35 10.85 20.80
CA ILE A 212 -12.25 11.80 21.47
C ILE A 212 -12.03 11.80 22.98
N ARG A 213 -11.94 10.63 23.62
CA ARG A 213 -11.73 10.50 25.07
C ARG A 213 -10.38 11.10 25.49
N ALA A 214 -9.36 10.98 24.67
CA ALA A 214 -8.05 11.59 24.87
C ALA A 214 -8.05 13.11 24.62
N ARG A 215 -9.20 13.71 24.26
CA ARG A 215 -9.35 15.15 23.96
C ARG A 215 -8.40 15.69 22.90
N VAL A 216 -7.99 14.84 21.94
CA VAL A 216 -7.13 15.26 20.83
C VAL A 216 -7.85 16.32 19.99
N PRO A 217 -7.21 17.48 19.70
CA PRO A 217 -7.74 18.47 18.78
C PRO A 217 -7.97 17.85 17.39
N ARG A 218 -9.21 17.92 16.89
CA ARG A 218 -9.61 17.37 15.59
C ARG A 218 -9.90 18.51 14.64
N LEU A 219 -9.09 18.61 13.58
CA LEU A 219 -9.18 19.64 12.58
C LEU A 219 -9.73 19.01 11.28
N THR A 220 -10.93 19.40 10.87
CA THR A 220 -11.59 18.89 9.66
C THR A 220 -11.37 19.85 8.51
N SER A 221 -11.05 19.30 7.33
CA SER A 221 -10.66 20.04 6.13
C SER A 221 -9.34 20.81 6.33
N TYR A 222 -8.39 20.23 7.08
CA TYR A 222 -7.05 20.77 7.29
C TYR A 222 -5.99 19.83 6.74
N VAL A 223 -4.96 20.43 6.17
CA VAL A 223 -3.77 19.72 5.64
C VAL A 223 -2.49 20.41 6.12
N PRO A 224 -1.35 19.73 6.22
CA PRO A 224 -0.06 20.38 6.43
C PRO A 224 0.32 21.16 5.18
N VAL A 225 0.66 22.42 5.38
CA VAL A 225 1.11 23.32 4.30
C VAL A 225 2.58 23.67 4.43
N ARG A 226 3.15 23.53 5.63
CA ARG A 226 4.58 23.74 5.88
C ARG A 226 4.99 23.08 7.18
N VAL A 227 6.19 22.53 7.21
CA VAL A 227 6.88 22.12 8.43
C VAL A 227 7.97 23.11 8.75
N ASN A 228 8.07 23.51 10.02
CA ASN A 228 9.14 24.32 10.56
C ASN A 228 10.12 23.40 11.32
N GLY A 229 11.39 23.82 11.30
CA GLY A 229 12.51 23.07 11.86
C GLY A 229 13.59 22.83 10.80
N ARG A 230 14.83 22.91 11.18
CA ARG A 230 15.96 22.82 10.25
C ARG A 230 16.58 21.42 10.21
N GLU A 231 16.87 20.84 11.36
CA GLU A 231 17.46 19.49 11.48
C GLU A 231 16.39 18.43 11.72
N GLN A 232 15.32 18.82 12.40
CA GLN A 232 14.16 17.98 12.70
C GLN A 232 12.91 18.85 12.75
N VAL A 233 11.76 18.19 12.76
CA VAL A 233 10.45 18.84 12.94
C VAL A 233 10.37 19.50 14.31
N GLU A 234 9.98 20.78 14.37
CA GLU A 234 9.69 21.54 15.58
C GLU A 234 8.22 21.93 15.67
N SER A 235 7.62 22.21 14.51
CA SER A 235 6.19 22.48 14.38
C SER A 235 5.70 22.18 12.96
N VAL A 236 4.38 22.08 12.82
CA VAL A 236 3.70 22.02 11.52
C VAL A 236 2.66 23.11 11.42
N VAL A 237 2.63 23.79 10.28
CA VAL A 237 1.56 24.72 9.93
C VAL A 237 0.49 23.96 9.17
N LEU A 238 -0.70 23.91 9.73
CA LEU A 238 -1.90 23.32 9.14
C LEU A 238 -2.78 24.43 8.61
N ALA A 239 -3.32 24.30 7.40
CA ALA A 239 -4.28 25.24 6.84
C ALA A 239 -5.54 24.51 6.38
N ARG A 240 -6.66 25.26 6.42
CA ARG A 240 -7.93 24.76 5.92
C ARG A 240 -7.95 24.75 4.40
N VAL A 241 -8.58 23.74 3.83
CA VAL A 241 -8.77 23.61 2.38
C VAL A 241 -10.25 23.54 2.03
N ASP A 242 -10.57 23.98 0.82
CA ASP A 242 -11.88 23.81 0.22
C ASP A 242 -12.09 22.37 -0.29
N ARG A 243 -13.26 22.09 -0.93
CA ARG A 243 -13.57 20.78 -1.50
C ARG A 243 -12.66 20.37 -2.67
N ARG A 244 -11.99 21.33 -3.31
CA ARG A 244 -11.03 21.10 -4.40
C ARG A 244 -9.61 20.90 -3.90
N GLY A 245 -9.38 21.05 -2.57
CA GLY A 245 -8.06 20.96 -1.94
C GLY A 245 -7.25 22.26 -2.01
N VAL A 246 -7.88 23.39 -2.38
CA VAL A 246 -7.22 24.69 -2.41
C VAL A 246 -7.20 25.28 -1.00
N VAL A 247 -6.03 25.79 -0.59
CA VAL A 247 -5.84 26.40 0.73
C VAL A 247 -6.69 27.67 0.85
N ILE A 248 -7.43 27.78 1.96
CA ILE A 248 -8.21 28.95 2.32
C ILE A 248 -7.28 29.90 3.11
N PRO A 249 -7.00 31.12 2.59
CA PRO A 249 -6.10 32.06 3.24
C PRO A 249 -6.53 32.44 4.67
N ARG A 250 -5.57 32.74 5.53
CA ARG A 250 -5.77 33.18 6.93
C ARG A 250 -6.45 32.14 7.82
N THR A 251 -6.27 30.86 7.48
CA THR A 251 -6.77 29.72 8.30
C THR A 251 -5.65 28.92 8.95
N GLU A 252 -4.42 29.39 8.79
CA GLU A 252 -3.22 28.71 9.25
C GLU A 252 -3.22 28.55 10.76
N ARG A 253 -2.80 27.36 11.20
CA ARG A 253 -2.61 27.01 12.61
C ARG A 253 -1.30 26.31 12.78
N GLU A 254 -0.43 26.88 13.56
CA GLU A 254 0.82 26.24 13.93
C GLU A 254 0.62 25.31 15.13
N VAL A 255 1.13 24.10 15.01
CA VAL A 255 1.09 23.07 16.06
C VAL A 255 2.50 22.58 16.32
N ALA A 256 3.01 22.82 17.54
CA ALA A 256 4.31 22.29 17.95
C ALA A 256 4.26 20.76 18.00
N CYS A 257 5.24 20.11 17.36
CA CYS A 257 5.36 18.64 17.30
C CYS A 257 6.77 18.25 16.92
N ASP A 258 7.16 17.03 17.20
CA ASP A 258 8.43 16.42 16.76
C ASP A 258 8.24 15.41 15.64
N VAL A 259 6.98 15.01 15.36
CA VAL A 259 6.62 14.13 14.24
C VAL A 259 5.35 14.59 13.56
N VAL A 260 5.36 14.56 12.22
CA VAL A 260 4.18 14.72 11.36
C VAL A 260 3.97 13.42 10.58
N ALA A 261 2.93 12.67 10.95
CA ALA A 261 2.56 11.43 10.30
C ALA A 261 1.45 11.68 9.26
N VAL A 262 1.74 11.47 7.97
CA VAL A 262 0.82 11.81 6.88
C VAL A 262 0.31 10.57 6.14
N ASN A 263 -0.95 10.58 5.69
CA ASN A 263 -1.51 9.58 4.78
C ASN A 263 -2.53 10.22 3.84
N TYR A 264 -2.27 10.15 2.55
CA TYR A 264 -3.18 10.64 1.51
C TYR A 264 -3.78 9.50 0.66
N GLY A 265 -3.99 8.35 1.27
CA GLY A 265 -4.46 7.15 0.59
C GLY A 265 -3.32 6.24 0.14
N PHE A 266 -3.65 5.34 -0.77
CA PHE A 266 -2.76 4.26 -1.17
C PHE A 266 -2.71 4.08 -2.68
N THR A 267 -1.58 3.58 -3.17
CA THR A 267 -1.41 3.11 -4.55
C THR A 267 -0.90 1.68 -4.56
N ALA A 268 -1.33 0.90 -5.55
CA ALA A 268 -0.95 -0.50 -5.67
C ALA A 268 0.54 -0.68 -6.00
N ASN A 269 1.15 -1.75 -5.46
CA ASN A 269 2.52 -2.15 -5.77
C ASN A 269 2.55 -3.03 -7.02
N ASN A 270 2.56 -2.41 -8.18
CA ASN A 270 2.35 -3.08 -9.47
C ASN A 270 3.60 -3.17 -10.34
N GLU A 271 4.78 -2.91 -9.78
CA GLU A 271 6.03 -2.92 -10.53
C GLU A 271 6.29 -4.29 -11.17
N LEU A 272 6.07 -5.39 -10.44
CA LEU A 272 6.23 -6.75 -10.95
C LEU A 272 5.22 -7.08 -12.05
N ALA A 273 3.94 -6.68 -11.86
CA ALA A 273 2.90 -6.88 -12.87
C ALA A 273 3.23 -6.17 -14.19
N ALA A 274 3.65 -4.91 -14.09
CA ALA A 274 4.03 -4.12 -15.26
C ALA A 274 5.30 -4.63 -15.94
N MET A 275 6.30 -5.13 -15.19
CA MET A 275 7.50 -5.78 -15.75
C MET A 275 7.18 -7.06 -16.52
N ALA A 276 6.22 -7.84 -16.03
CA ALA A 276 5.74 -9.04 -16.71
C ALA A 276 4.92 -8.74 -17.97
N GLY A 277 4.66 -7.46 -18.28
CA GLY A 277 3.86 -7.05 -19.43
C GLY A 277 2.38 -7.37 -19.30
N ILE A 278 1.87 -7.46 -18.08
CA ILE A 278 0.44 -7.62 -17.80
C ILE A 278 -0.30 -6.38 -18.28
N ALA A 279 -1.46 -6.55 -18.91
CA ALA A 279 -2.33 -5.45 -19.29
C ALA A 279 -2.80 -4.67 -18.05
N MET A 280 -2.61 -3.35 -18.08
CA MET A 280 -2.92 -2.46 -16.96
C MET A 280 -4.03 -1.49 -17.33
N HIS A 281 -4.83 -1.09 -16.35
CA HIS A 281 -5.80 0.01 -16.47
C HIS A 281 -5.62 1.00 -15.32
N HIS A 282 -6.07 2.23 -15.50
CA HIS A 282 -5.96 3.29 -14.49
C HIS A 282 -7.28 3.49 -13.77
N ASP A 283 -7.29 3.27 -12.46
CA ASP A 283 -8.45 3.42 -11.57
C ASP A 283 -8.01 4.12 -10.28
N PRO A 284 -7.95 5.47 -10.27
CA PRO A 284 -7.46 6.25 -9.12
C PRO A 284 -8.16 5.93 -7.80
N PRO A 285 -9.50 5.80 -7.73
CA PRO A 285 -10.19 5.39 -6.51
C PRO A 285 -9.70 4.06 -5.94
N ARG A 286 -9.28 3.15 -6.79
CA ARG A 286 -8.85 1.81 -6.40
C ARG A 286 -7.33 1.62 -6.31
N GLY A 287 -6.55 2.68 -6.35
CA GLY A 287 -5.11 2.62 -6.15
C GLY A 287 -4.26 2.89 -7.39
N GLY A 288 -4.80 3.55 -8.39
CA GLY A 288 -4.08 4.02 -9.59
C GLY A 288 -3.98 2.95 -10.68
N TRP A 289 -2.77 2.63 -11.11
CA TRP A 289 -2.55 1.60 -12.13
C TRP A 289 -2.73 0.19 -11.57
N LEU A 290 -3.63 -0.59 -12.17
CA LEU A 290 -4.02 -1.92 -11.70
C LEU A 290 -3.91 -2.95 -12.84
N PRO A 291 -3.55 -4.22 -12.55
CA PRO A 291 -3.63 -5.28 -13.54
C PRO A 291 -5.09 -5.55 -13.91
N VAL A 292 -5.33 -5.80 -15.19
CA VAL A 292 -6.63 -6.32 -15.65
C VAL A 292 -6.72 -7.77 -15.22
N VAL A 293 -7.73 -8.09 -14.40
CA VAL A 293 -7.96 -9.45 -13.89
C VAL A 293 -9.43 -9.85 -14.02
N ASP A 294 -9.66 -11.14 -14.17
CA ASP A 294 -11.00 -11.72 -14.07
C ASP A 294 -11.41 -12.00 -12.60
N GLU A 295 -12.56 -12.64 -12.41
CA GLU A 295 -13.08 -12.94 -11.07
C GLU A 295 -12.21 -13.92 -10.25
N PHE A 296 -11.36 -14.69 -10.92
CA PHE A 296 -10.43 -15.65 -10.33
C PHE A 296 -8.97 -15.18 -10.35
N GLY A 297 -8.75 -13.90 -10.69
CA GLY A 297 -7.45 -13.26 -10.65
C GLY A 297 -6.53 -13.59 -11.82
N HIS A 298 -7.02 -14.24 -12.89
CA HIS A 298 -6.22 -14.42 -14.10
C HIS A 298 -5.88 -13.08 -14.71
N THR A 299 -4.62 -12.92 -15.09
CA THR A 299 -4.15 -11.72 -15.82
C THR A 299 -4.08 -11.98 -17.34
N SER A 300 -3.69 -10.97 -18.10
CA SER A 300 -3.44 -11.11 -19.54
C SER A 300 -2.22 -11.99 -19.88
N VAL A 301 -1.42 -12.38 -18.89
CA VAL A 301 -0.25 -13.26 -19.05
C VAL A 301 -0.57 -14.61 -18.42
N ALA A 302 -0.58 -15.66 -19.24
CA ALA A 302 -0.88 -17.01 -18.78
C ALA A 302 0.05 -17.45 -17.63
N GLY A 303 -0.51 -18.10 -16.62
CA GLY A 303 0.22 -18.54 -15.43
C GLY A 303 0.52 -17.43 -14.42
N ILE A 304 0.15 -16.16 -14.67
CA ILE A 304 0.31 -15.09 -13.69
C ILE A 304 -1.07 -14.61 -13.23
N PHE A 305 -1.24 -14.54 -11.92
CA PHE A 305 -2.46 -14.13 -11.23
C PHE A 305 -2.19 -12.92 -10.35
N ALA A 306 -3.23 -12.16 -10.01
CA ALA A 306 -3.14 -11.10 -9.02
C ALA A 306 -4.36 -11.10 -8.09
N ALA A 307 -4.13 -10.79 -6.80
CA ALA A 307 -5.18 -10.76 -5.78
C ALA A 307 -4.91 -9.71 -4.70
N GLY A 308 -5.96 -9.34 -3.97
CA GLY A 308 -5.93 -8.38 -2.91
C GLY A 308 -5.67 -6.95 -3.41
N ASP A 309 -5.13 -6.10 -2.54
CA ASP A 309 -4.97 -4.68 -2.85
C ASP A 309 -4.00 -4.41 -4.03
N ALA A 310 -3.20 -5.39 -4.46
CA ALA A 310 -2.41 -5.33 -5.68
C ALA A 310 -3.29 -5.36 -6.96
N ALA A 311 -4.46 -6.00 -6.89
CA ALA A 311 -5.46 -6.03 -7.96
C ALA A 311 -6.54 -4.95 -7.81
N GLY A 312 -6.40 -4.09 -6.80
CA GLY A 312 -7.25 -2.95 -6.49
C GLY A 312 -7.56 -2.82 -5.02
N LEU A 313 -7.31 -1.65 -4.46
CA LEU A 313 -7.51 -1.33 -3.05
C LEU A 313 -8.96 -1.61 -2.61
N ARG A 314 -9.16 -2.60 -1.77
CA ARG A 314 -10.46 -3.01 -1.20
C ARG A 314 -10.38 -3.42 0.27
N GLY A 315 -9.18 -3.39 0.84
CA GLY A 315 -8.92 -3.68 2.25
C GLY A 315 -8.84 -5.17 2.58
N ALA A 316 -8.37 -5.45 3.79
CA ALA A 316 -7.92 -6.78 4.20
C ALA A 316 -8.97 -7.90 4.07
N LEU A 317 -10.23 -7.63 4.40
CA LEU A 317 -11.27 -8.68 4.35
C LEU A 317 -11.63 -9.08 2.91
N VAL A 318 -11.64 -8.12 1.99
CA VAL A 318 -11.80 -8.42 0.56
C VAL A 318 -10.56 -9.12 0.03
N ALA A 319 -9.37 -8.67 0.41
CA ALA A 319 -8.11 -9.28 0.03
C ALA A 319 -8.01 -10.74 0.49
N GLU A 320 -8.51 -11.07 1.70
CA GLU A 320 -8.59 -12.43 2.22
C GLU A 320 -9.50 -13.30 1.36
N ALA A 321 -10.71 -12.82 1.04
CA ALA A 321 -11.67 -13.54 0.21
C ALA A 321 -11.17 -13.75 -1.24
N GLU A 322 -10.55 -12.73 -1.84
CA GLU A 322 -9.91 -12.83 -3.15
C GLU A 322 -8.74 -13.81 -3.14
N GLY A 323 -7.89 -13.75 -2.12
CA GLY A 323 -6.78 -14.68 -1.97
C GLY A 323 -7.26 -16.14 -1.96
N GLN A 324 -8.34 -16.42 -1.24
CA GLN A 324 -8.94 -17.75 -1.23
C GLN A 324 -9.39 -18.21 -2.62
N ALA A 325 -10.12 -17.35 -3.36
CA ALA A 325 -10.61 -17.68 -4.69
C ALA A 325 -9.47 -17.86 -5.70
N VAL A 326 -8.50 -16.93 -5.70
CA VAL A 326 -7.37 -16.93 -6.63
C VAL A 326 -6.41 -18.09 -6.32
N GLY A 327 -6.14 -18.39 -5.05
CA GLY A 327 -5.30 -19.53 -4.66
C GLY A 327 -5.89 -20.85 -5.09
N ALA A 328 -7.21 -21.01 -4.93
CA ALA A 328 -7.93 -22.20 -5.41
C ALA A 328 -7.89 -22.32 -6.94
N ALA A 329 -8.09 -21.21 -7.67
CA ALA A 329 -8.07 -21.18 -9.14
C ALA A 329 -6.66 -21.45 -9.69
N ALA A 330 -5.63 -20.86 -9.09
CA ALA A 330 -4.25 -21.09 -9.52
C ALA A 330 -3.79 -22.53 -9.30
N ALA A 331 -4.37 -23.25 -8.31
CA ALA A 331 -4.09 -24.65 -8.07
C ALA A 331 -4.86 -25.61 -8.99
N ALA A 332 -5.96 -25.16 -9.60
CA ALA A 332 -6.83 -25.95 -10.48
C ALA A 332 -6.41 -25.83 -11.96
N ASP A 333 -6.85 -26.77 -12.76
CA ASP A 333 -6.78 -26.61 -14.23
C ASP A 333 -8.05 -25.94 -14.80
N SER A 334 -8.00 -25.56 -16.08
CA SER A 334 -9.11 -24.86 -16.73
C SER A 334 -10.40 -25.67 -16.78
N LYS A 335 -10.31 -27.01 -16.85
CA LYS A 335 -11.46 -27.90 -16.87
C LYS A 335 -12.12 -27.98 -15.49
N GLU A 336 -11.32 -27.98 -14.44
CA GLU A 336 -11.80 -27.97 -13.06
C GLU A 336 -12.48 -26.63 -12.73
N ILE A 337 -11.87 -25.49 -13.12
CA ILE A 337 -12.46 -24.16 -12.91
C ILE A 337 -13.82 -24.02 -13.61
N ALA A 338 -13.99 -24.63 -14.78
CA ALA A 338 -15.24 -24.60 -15.54
C ALA A 338 -16.39 -25.40 -14.90
N ARG A 339 -16.12 -26.23 -13.91
CA ARG A 339 -17.14 -27.06 -13.25
C ARG A 339 -17.99 -26.22 -12.29
N PRO A 340 -19.32 -26.44 -12.24
CA PRO A 340 -20.22 -25.72 -11.33
C PRO A 340 -19.86 -25.90 -9.85
N ASP A 341 -19.39 -27.07 -9.44
CA ASP A 341 -18.99 -27.37 -8.07
C ASP A 341 -17.73 -26.60 -7.62
N PHE A 342 -16.86 -26.21 -8.54
CA PHE A 342 -15.72 -25.34 -8.23
C PHE A 342 -16.17 -23.99 -7.69
N ARG A 343 -17.08 -23.33 -8.43
CA ARG A 343 -17.65 -22.04 -8.02
C ARG A 343 -18.49 -22.16 -6.74
N ALA A 344 -19.26 -23.24 -6.62
CA ALA A 344 -20.05 -23.51 -5.41
C ALA A 344 -19.15 -23.68 -4.17
N GLY A 345 -18.01 -24.33 -4.29
CA GLY A 345 -17.01 -24.45 -3.22
C GLY A 345 -16.39 -23.09 -2.77
N LEU A 346 -16.47 -22.06 -3.61
CA LEU A 346 -15.99 -20.71 -3.31
C LEU A 346 -17.10 -19.71 -2.98
N ALA A 347 -18.36 -20.15 -2.93
CA ALA A 347 -19.53 -19.27 -2.79
C ALA A 347 -19.43 -18.31 -1.60
N VAL A 348 -18.95 -18.77 -0.45
CA VAL A 348 -18.78 -17.94 0.77
C VAL A 348 -17.74 -16.83 0.54
N ALA A 349 -16.60 -17.15 -0.06
CA ALA A 349 -15.54 -16.17 -0.36
C ALA A 349 -16.02 -15.14 -1.41
N LEU A 350 -16.65 -15.60 -2.49
CA LEU A 350 -17.18 -14.73 -3.54
C LEU A 350 -18.27 -13.79 -3.00
N ALA A 351 -19.22 -14.31 -2.20
CA ALA A 351 -20.25 -13.50 -1.57
C ALA A 351 -19.68 -12.48 -0.57
N ALA A 352 -18.68 -12.86 0.22
CA ALA A 352 -17.98 -11.93 1.13
C ALA A 352 -17.27 -10.83 0.36
N ARG A 353 -16.58 -11.16 -0.74
CA ARG A 353 -15.93 -10.21 -1.63
C ARG A 353 -16.93 -9.20 -2.19
N GLU A 354 -18.05 -9.66 -2.73
CA GLU A 354 -19.08 -8.81 -3.34
C GLU A 354 -19.71 -7.88 -2.30
N ARG A 355 -20.15 -8.41 -1.18
CA ARG A 355 -20.75 -7.63 -0.08
C ARG A 355 -19.84 -6.52 0.42
N LEU A 356 -18.57 -6.83 0.67
CA LEU A 356 -17.62 -5.87 1.21
C LEU A 356 -17.09 -4.89 0.14
N SER A 357 -17.10 -5.25 -1.15
CA SER A 357 -16.71 -4.37 -2.23
C SER A 357 -17.63 -3.14 -2.33
N ALA A 358 -18.92 -3.28 -2.07
CA ALA A 358 -19.85 -2.15 -2.02
C ALA A 358 -19.47 -1.14 -0.92
N PHE A 359 -19.15 -1.62 0.28
CA PHE A 359 -18.66 -0.78 1.37
C PHE A 359 -17.34 -0.08 1.00
N GLN A 360 -16.39 -0.82 0.46
CA GLN A 360 -15.09 -0.27 0.09
C GLN A 360 -15.20 0.77 -1.02
N SER A 361 -16.04 0.54 -2.03
CA SER A 361 -16.28 1.52 -3.10
C SER A 361 -16.84 2.85 -2.56
N ALA A 362 -17.73 2.79 -1.58
CA ALA A 362 -18.23 3.98 -0.90
C ALA A 362 -17.13 4.69 -0.10
N MET A 363 -16.24 3.94 0.55
CA MET A 363 -15.12 4.50 1.31
C MET A 363 -14.01 5.07 0.43
N GLN A 364 -13.77 4.50 -0.76
CA GLN A 364 -12.72 4.95 -1.68
C GLN A 364 -12.93 6.39 -2.16
N GLN A 365 -14.16 6.84 -2.29
CA GLN A 365 -14.46 8.24 -2.63
C GLN A 365 -13.92 9.23 -1.59
N LEU A 366 -13.79 8.78 -0.32
CA LEU A 366 -13.19 9.56 0.76
C LEU A 366 -11.65 9.56 0.71
N LEU A 367 -11.04 8.70 -0.10
CA LEU A 367 -9.59 8.55 -0.20
C LEU A 367 -8.97 9.33 -1.36
N LEU A 368 -9.79 9.90 -2.23
CA LEU A 368 -9.28 10.68 -3.37
C LEU A 368 -8.54 11.92 -2.90
N VAL A 369 -7.37 12.13 -3.48
CA VAL A 369 -6.57 13.34 -3.29
C VAL A 369 -7.12 14.42 -4.22
N PRO A 370 -7.70 15.52 -3.70
CA PRO A 370 -8.17 16.62 -4.55
C PRO A 370 -7.00 17.25 -5.31
N SER A 371 -7.24 17.64 -6.56
CA SER A 371 -6.21 18.20 -7.45
C SER A 371 -5.53 19.45 -6.89
N GLY A 372 -6.24 20.24 -6.08
CA GLY A 372 -5.70 21.45 -5.46
C GLY A 372 -4.54 21.19 -4.48
N LEU A 373 -4.42 20.00 -3.93
CA LEU A 373 -3.29 19.66 -3.05
C LEU A 373 -1.96 19.60 -3.81
N TRP A 374 -1.97 19.39 -5.11
CA TRP A 374 -0.76 19.39 -5.93
C TRP A 374 -0.20 20.81 -6.17
N HIS A 375 -0.89 21.86 -5.69
CA HIS A 375 -0.38 23.24 -5.65
C HIS A 375 0.29 23.61 -4.31
N LEU A 376 0.35 22.70 -3.33
CA LEU A 376 1.04 22.94 -2.05
C LEU A 376 2.57 23.10 -2.20
N PRO A 377 3.26 22.35 -3.06
CA PRO A 377 4.70 22.51 -3.23
C PRO A 377 5.06 23.89 -3.76
N THR A 378 6.13 24.47 -3.22
CA THR A 378 6.84 25.66 -3.76
C THR A 378 8.01 25.22 -4.63
N ASP A 379 8.65 26.15 -5.33
CA ASP A 379 9.76 25.86 -6.25
C ASP A 379 10.91 25.10 -5.59
N GLU A 380 11.18 25.38 -4.32
CA GLU A 380 12.23 24.73 -3.53
C GLU A 380 11.80 23.36 -2.97
N THR A 381 10.51 23.04 -3.04
CA THR A 381 10.01 21.77 -2.49
C THR A 381 10.56 20.59 -3.28
N ILE A 382 11.21 19.67 -2.59
CA ILE A 382 11.72 18.42 -3.17
C ILE A 382 10.53 17.52 -3.56
N ILE A 383 10.42 17.18 -4.82
CA ILE A 383 9.41 16.22 -5.33
C ILE A 383 9.97 14.80 -5.32
N CYS A 384 11.21 14.61 -5.76
CA CYS A 384 11.88 13.30 -5.71
C CYS A 384 12.96 13.30 -4.64
N ARG A 385 12.71 12.62 -3.51
CA ARG A 385 13.65 12.56 -2.36
C ARG A 385 14.95 11.80 -2.69
N CYS A 386 14.89 10.80 -3.57
CA CYS A 386 16.06 9.98 -3.89
C CYS A 386 17.07 10.70 -4.78
N GLU A 387 16.61 11.61 -5.62
CA GLU A 387 17.41 12.34 -6.61
C GLU A 387 17.43 13.85 -6.33
N ASN A 388 16.85 14.31 -5.23
CA ASN A 388 16.73 15.71 -4.82
C ASN A 388 16.15 16.63 -5.91
N VAL A 389 15.19 16.13 -6.70
CA VAL A 389 14.55 16.93 -7.75
C VAL A 389 13.48 17.82 -7.12
N THR A 390 13.63 19.12 -7.30
CA THR A 390 12.70 20.15 -6.81
C THR A 390 11.51 20.34 -7.76
N LEU A 391 10.46 21.05 -7.29
CA LEU A 391 9.36 21.45 -8.17
C LEU A 391 9.85 22.38 -9.30
N ALA A 392 10.78 23.32 -9.03
CA ALA A 392 11.35 24.18 -10.06
C ALA A 392 11.93 23.37 -11.22
N ALA A 393 12.83 22.41 -10.94
CA ALA A 393 13.44 21.56 -11.95
C ALA A 393 12.41 20.71 -12.73
N LEU A 394 11.34 20.25 -12.05
CA LEU A 394 10.25 19.53 -12.71
C LEU A 394 9.43 20.46 -13.59
N ARG A 395 9.12 21.68 -13.13
CA ARG A 395 8.35 22.69 -13.88
C ARG A 395 9.09 23.12 -15.15
N ASP A 396 10.40 23.34 -15.08
CA ASP A 396 11.22 23.68 -16.24
C ASP A 396 11.10 22.59 -17.33
N ALA A 397 11.16 21.32 -16.93
CA ALA A 397 10.98 20.21 -17.86
C ALA A 397 9.57 20.17 -18.47
N LEU A 398 8.53 20.40 -17.64
CA LEU A 398 7.13 20.41 -18.09
C LEU A 398 6.85 21.59 -19.03
N THR A 399 7.40 22.78 -18.74
CA THR A 399 7.28 23.98 -19.58
C THR A 399 8.00 23.81 -20.90
N ALA A 400 9.11 23.06 -20.92
CA ALA A 400 9.80 22.66 -22.16
C ALA A 400 9.05 21.61 -23.00
N GLY A 401 7.86 21.18 -22.56
CA GLY A 401 7.00 20.23 -23.28
C GLY A 401 7.30 18.75 -23.00
N TYR A 402 8.11 18.43 -22.00
CA TYR A 402 8.38 17.04 -21.61
C TYR A 402 7.26 16.53 -20.71
N LEU A 403 6.15 16.09 -21.30
CA LEU A 403 4.93 15.69 -20.56
C LEU A 403 4.85 14.18 -20.26
N ALA A 404 5.50 13.32 -21.07
CA ALA A 404 5.47 11.89 -20.86
C ALA A 404 6.31 11.48 -19.64
N PRO A 405 5.83 10.63 -18.71
CA PRO A 405 6.53 10.26 -17.48
C PRO A 405 7.94 9.70 -17.71
N ASN A 406 8.13 8.89 -18.74
CA ASN A 406 9.45 8.35 -19.09
C ASN A 406 10.41 9.42 -19.62
N THR A 407 9.91 10.47 -20.26
CA THR A 407 10.71 11.61 -20.71
C THR A 407 11.08 12.50 -19.53
N ILE A 408 10.10 12.84 -18.67
CA ILE A 408 10.35 13.57 -17.41
C ILE A 408 11.44 12.87 -16.60
N LYS A 409 11.31 11.56 -16.42
CA LYS A 409 12.32 10.71 -15.73
C LYS A 409 13.72 10.90 -16.32
N ARG A 410 13.86 10.91 -17.65
CA ARG A 410 15.17 11.04 -18.32
C ARG A 410 15.79 12.42 -18.16
N VAL A 411 14.99 13.48 -18.25
CA VAL A 411 15.50 14.87 -18.22
C VAL A 411 15.72 15.39 -16.81
N THR A 412 14.90 14.95 -15.84
CA THR A 412 14.98 15.43 -14.44
C THR A 412 15.60 14.43 -13.47
N ARG A 413 15.72 13.16 -13.85
CA ARG A 413 16.03 12.01 -12.98
C ARG A 413 14.94 11.65 -11.97
N ALA A 414 13.81 12.38 -11.90
CA ALA A 414 12.69 12.03 -11.01
C ALA A 414 12.21 10.58 -11.28
N GLY A 415 12.22 9.74 -10.24
CA GLY A 415 11.88 8.33 -10.35
C GLY A 415 13.03 7.41 -10.78
N MET A 416 14.27 7.93 -10.95
CA MET A 416 15.46 7.10 -11.26
C MET A 416 16.19 6.61 -10.01
N GLY A 417 15.92 7.19 -8.85
CA GLY A 417 16.59 6.82 -7.62
C GLY A 417 16.22 5.39 -7.16
N TRP A 418 16.87 4.95 -6.12
CA TRP A 418 16.79 3.58 -5.57
C TRP A 418 15.35 3.11 -5.24
N CYS A 419 14.41 4.02 -4.97
CA CYS A 419 13.01 3.64 -4.76
C CYS A 419 12.26 3.33 -6.07
N GLY A 420 12.84 3.58 -7.26
CA GLY A 420 12.20 3.31 -8.55
C GLY A 420 10.93 4.12 -8.81
N GLY A 421 10.82 5.33 -8.24
CA GLY A 421 9.66 6.22 -8.41
C GLY A 421 8.51 5.99 -7.43
N ARG A 422 8.61 5.01 -6.52
CA ARG A 422 7.50 4.65 -5.60
C ARG A 422 6.99 5.81 -4.76
N THR A 423 7.86 6.74 -4.37
CA THR A 423 7.48 7.92 -3.59
C THR A 423 6.98 9.06 -4.46
N CYS A 424 7.67 9.36 -5.57
CA CYS A 424 7.42 10.59 -6.34
C CYS A 424 6.48 10.42 -7.54
N LEU A 425 6.25 9.20 -8.03
CA LEU A 425 5.51 8.98 -9.29
C LEU A 425 4.12 9.62 -9.29
N GLN A 426 3.37 9.51 -8.21
CA GLN A 426 2.03 10.10 -8.11
C GLN A 426 2.09 11.63 -8.22
N ALA A 427 3.04 12.26 -7.51
CA ALA A 427 3.23 13.70 -7.58
C ALA A 427 3.71 14.15 -8.97
N VAL A 428 4.66 13.42 -9.58
CA VAL A 428 5.16 13.71 -10.93
C VAL A 428 4.03 13.62 -11.96
N SER A 429 3.21 12.56 -11.91
CA SER A 429 2.07 12.38 -12.82
C SER A 429 1.02 13.47 -12.63
N ALA A 430 0.63 13.77 -11.39
CA ALA A 430 -0.36 14.79 -11.10
C ALA A 430 0.11 16.19 -11.51
N LEU A 431 1.38 16.52 -11.27
CA LEU A 431 1.96 17.79 -11.72
C LEU A 431 2.05 17.87 -13.25
N ALA A 432 2.37 16.77 -13.93
CA ALA A 432 2.35 16.73 -15.39
C ALA A 432 0.93 16.93 -15.96
N GLU A 433 -0.08 16.31 -15.34
CA GLU A 433 -1.49 16.50 -15.72
C GLU A 433 -1.94 17.96 -15.57
N LEU A 434 -1.52 18.67 -14.51
CA LEU A 434 -1.77 20.10 -14.34
C LEU A 434 -1.12 20.96 -15.44
N HIS A 435 -0.10 20.45 -16.13
CA HIS A 435 0.55 21.09 -17.28
C HIS A 435 0.09 20.53 -18.64
N GLY A 436 -1.04 19.81 -18.67
CA GLY A 436 -1.64 19.33 -19.90
C GLY A 436 -1.15 17.97 -20.39
N ALA A 437 -0.41 17.23 -19.58
CA ALA A 437 -0.12 15.83 -19.91
C ALA A 437 -1.41 15.00 -19.99
N PRO A 438 -1.47 14.01 -20.88
CA PRO A 438 -2.60 13.09 -20.88
C PRO A 438 -2.76 12.46 -19.49
N SER A 439 -4.00 12.45 -18.98
CA SER A 439 -4.34 11.75 -17.76
C SER A 439 -3.88 10.29 -17.86
N ALA A 440 -3.31 9.78 -16.77
CA ALA A 440 -2.95 8.38 -16.66
C ALA A 440 -1.85 7.88 -17.63
N ALA A 441 -0.73 8.58 -17.73
CA ALA A 441 0.46 8.00 -18.35
C ALA A 441 1.26 7.20 -17.30
N MET A 442 1.49 5.91 -17.55
CA MET A 442 2.28 5.06 -16.65
C MET A 442 3.77 5.20 -16.90
N MET A 443 4.56 5.37 -15.84
CA MET A 443 6.02 5.24 -15.93
C MET A 443 6.37 3.75 -16.07
N THR A 444 7.11 3.39 -17.11
CA THR A 444 7.54 2.00 -17.33
C THR A 444 8.52 1.56 -16.25
N PRO A 445 8.18 0.58 -15.43
CA PRO A 445 9.12 0.01 -14.47
C PRO A 445 10.20 -0.79 -15.21
N ARG A 446 11.41 -0.78 -14.65
CA ARG A 446 12.52 -1.60 -15.12
C ARG A 446 12.92 -2.58 -14.03
N PRO A 447 13.49 -3.73 -14.34
CA PRO A 447 14.24 -4.49 -13.36
C PRO A 447 15.34 -3.59 -12.80
N LEU A 448 15.41 -3.33 -11.53
CA LEU A 448 14.95 -4.01 -10.34
C LEU A 448 13.71 -3.32 -9.71
N ALA A 449 12.68 -4.08 -9.37
CA ALA A 449 11.50 -3.54 -8.65
C ALA A 449 11.83 -3.22 -7.18
N ARG A 450 12.84 -3.82 -6.63
CA ARG A 450 13.33 -3.59 -5.25
C ARG A 450 14.84 -3.37 -5.26
N PRO A 451 15.39 -2.50 -4.40
CA PRO A 451 16.83 -2.42 -4.21
C PRO A 451 17.36 -3.77 -3.70
N ILE A 452 18.43 -4.23 -4.30
CA ILE A 452 19.16 -5.43 -3.85
C ILE A 452 20.65 -5.10 -3.81
N PRO A 453 21.43 -5.74 -2.92
CA PRO A 453 22.88 -5.55 -2.88
C PRO A 453 23.53 -6.02 -4.18
N LEU A 454 24.50 -5.26 -4.71
CA LEU A 454 25.24 -5.65 -5.93
C LEU A 454 25.95 -7.00 -5.75
N ALA A 455 26.45 -7.29 -4.55
CA ALA A 455 27.05 -8.58 -4.22
C ALA A 455 26.10 -9.76 -4.47
N SER A 456 24.79 -9.56 -4.29
CA SER A 456 23.78 -10.59 -4.54
C SER A 456 23.69 -10.95 -6.04
N LEU A 457 23.87 -9.96 -6.93
CA LEU A 457 23.91 -10.22 -8.39
C LEU A 457 25.20 -10.88 -8.82
N ALA A 458 26.34 -10.52 -8.22
CA ALA A 458 27.64 -11.10 -8.54
C ALA A 458 27.71 -12.58 -8.17
N ASN A 459 27.16 -13.00 -7.05
CA ASN A 459 27.16 -14.39 -6.57
C ASN A 459 26.39 -15.35 -7.53
N ARG A 460 25.39 -14.86 -8.27
CA ARG A 460 24.70 -15.65 -9.30
C ARG A 460 25.62 -16.01 -10.48
N ALA A 461 26.52 -15.12 -10.87
CA ALA A 461 27.45 -15.36 -11.97
C ALA A 461 28.45 -16.51 -11.67
N ALA A 462 28.77 -16.74 -10.40
CA ALA A 462 29.65 -17.82 -9.96
C ALA A 462 28.94 -19.20 -9.96
N ALA A 463 27.66 -19.25 -9.55
CA ALA A 463 26.87 -20.49 -9.49
C ALA A 463 26.46 -21.04 -10.88
N GLY A 464 26.45 -20.22 -11.92
CA GLY A 464 26.10 -20.60 -13.30
C GLY A 464 27.28 -21.05 -14.17
N ARG A 465 28.49 -21.17 -13.61
CA ARG A 465 29.71 -21.62 -14.30
C ARG A 465 30.26 -22.94 -13.78
N SER A 466 29.52 -23.67 -12.96
CA SER A 466 29.88 -25.02 -12.49
C SER A 466 29.09 -26.10 -13.21
#